data_1d80811fda6e0f83f485e8319110eda3
#
_entry.id   1d80811fda6e0f83f485e8319110eda3
#
_cell.length_a   1.000
_cell.length_b   1.000
_cell.length_c   1.000
_cell.angle_alpha   90.00
_cell.angle_beta   90.00
_cell.angle_gamma   90.00
#
_symmetry.space_group_name_H-M   'P 1'
#
loop_
_entity.id
_entity.type
_entity.pdbx_description
1 polymer ?
#
loop_
_entity_poly.entity_id
_entity_poly.type
_entity_poly.pdbx_seq_one_letter_code
_entity_poly.pdbx_strand_id
1 'polypeptide(L)'
;THYMEEAANADYVIILEKGSIAAEGTPYELKNEYVQDTVSVYGITEEAVRSLQKDYKKVRDGWQLKVKNTAEATKLIVEHPELFRDYEVVKGGMDDVFLAVTGKILGGGHE
;
A
#
# COMPACT_ATOMS: atom_id res chain seq x y z
N THR A 1 14.84 -4.29 4.65
CA THR A 1 15.98 -5.15 4.81
C THR A 1 16.03 -6.19 3.71
N HIS A 2 17.10 -6.93 3.70
CA HIS A 2 17.29 -7.95 2.67
C HIS A 2 16.25 -9.05 2.75
N TYR A 3 15.82 -9.38 3.94
CA TYR A 3 14.83 -10.45 4.09
C TYR A 3 13.52 -10.12 3.40
N MET A 4 13.11 -8.87 3.51
CA MET A 4 11.86 -8.46 2.89
C MET A 4 11.99 -8.40 1.37
N GLU A 5 13.15 -8.01 0.86
CA GLU A 5 13.38 -8.01 -0.56
C GLU A 5 13.35 -9.43 -1.13
N GLU A 6 13.96 -10.37 -0.41
CA GLU A 6 13.93 -11.76 -0.83
C GLU A 6 12.51 -12.31 -0.79
N ALA A 7 11.75 -11.94 0.23
CA ALA A 7 10.37 -12.40 0.33
C ALA A 7 9.53 -11.88 -0.84
N ALA A 8 9.79 -10.65 -1.28
CA ALA A 8 9.03 -10.08 -2.39
C ALA A 8 9.27 -10.84 -3.69
N ASN A 9 10.40 -11.53 -3.81
CA ASN A 9 10.74 -12.29 -5.01
C ASN A 9 10.48 -13.78 -4.86
N ALA A 10 9.99 -14.21 -3.72
CA ALA A 10 9.74 -15.62 -3.49
C ALA A 10 8.43 -16.06 -4.12
N ASP A 11 8.33 -17.34 -4.43
CA ASP A 11 7.10 -17.91 -4.96
C ASP A 11 6.05 -18.05 -3.85
N TYR A 12 6.48 -18.25 -2.63
CA TYR A 12 5.57 -18.47 -1.53
C TYR A 12 6.25 -17.99 -0.25
N VAL A 13 5.49 -17.30 0.59
CA VAL A 13 6.02 -16.68 1.79
C VAL A 13 5.24 -17.19 2.99
N ILE A 14 5.96 -17.54 4.05
CA ILE A 14 5.36 -17.91 5.32
C ILE A 14 5.89 -16.95 6.38
N ILE A 15 5.00 -16.28 7.08
CA ILE A 15 5.36 -15.34 8.13
C ILE A 15 5.12 -16.02 9.47
N LEU A 16 6.17 -16.15 10.26
CA LEU A 16 6.09 -16.78 11.56
C LEU A 16 6.12 -15.74 12.67
N GLU A 17 5.37 -16.00 13.70
CA GLU A 17 5.42 -15.19 14.90
C GLU A 17 5.24 -16.10 16.10
N LYS A 18 6.17 -16.03 17.04
CA LYS A 18 6.13 -16.81 18.28
C LYS A 18 5.98 -18.31 18.01
N GLY A 19 6.64 -18.77 16.96
CA GLY A 19 6.63 -20.18 16.63
C GLY A 19 5.41 -20.67 15.87
N SER A 20 4.52 -19.78 15.52
CA SER A 20 3.31 -20.16 14.79
C SER A 20 3.25 -19.40 13.47
N ILE A 21 2.53 -19.98 12.52
CA ILE A 21 2.34 -19.32 11.25
C ILE A 21 1.30 -18.21 11.40
N ALA A 22 1.73 -16.97 11.23
CA ALA A 22 0.84 -15.82 11.33
C ALA A 22 0.14 -15.55 9.99
N ALA A 23 0.83 -15.80 8.88
CA ALA A 23 0.26 -15.64 7.55
C ALA A 23 1.09 -16.42 6.55
N GLU A 24 0.49 -16.79 5.44
CA GLU A 24 1.22 -17.48 4.38
C GLU A 24 0.48 -17.27 3.07
N GLY A 25 1.23 -17.32 1.97
CA GLY A 25 0.69 -17.13 0.64
C GLY A 25 1.75 -16.61 -0.29
N THR A 26 1.34 -16.31 -1.53
CA THR A 26 2.26 -15.66 -2.45
C THR A 26 2.41 -14.20 -2.04
N PRO A 27 3.51 -13.54 -2.45
CA PRO A 27 3.65 -12.11 -2.15
C PRO A 27 2.46 -11.29 -2.64
N TYR A 28 1.95 -11.62 -3.81
CA TYR A 28 0.80 -10.92 -4.36
C TYR A 28 -0.43 -11.07 -3.47
N GLU A 29 -0.70 -12.28 -3.02
CA GLU A 29 -1.85 -12.55 -2.16
C GLU A 29 -1.72 -11.83 -0.83
N LEU A 30 -0.53 -11.87 -0.23
CA LEU A 30 -0.31 -11.24 1.05
C LEU A 30 -0.45 -9.72 0.96
N LYS A 31 0.06 -9.13 -0.12
CA LYS A 31 -0.07 -7.70 -0.31
C LYS A 31 -1.53 -7.28 -0.47
N ASN A 32 -2.29 -8.07 -1.22
CA ASN A 32 -3.70 -7.74 -1.42
C ASN A 32 -4.52 -7.92 -0.16
N GLU A 33 -4.12 -8.84 0.69
CA GLU A 33 -4.88 -9.13 1.89
C GLU A 33 -4.56 -8.18 3.05
N TYR A 34 -3.30 -7.82 3.21
CA TYR A 34 -2.85 -7.09 4.39
C TYR A 34 -2.45 -5.65 4.14
N VAL A 35 -2.23 -5.25 2.91
CA VAL A 35 -1.70 -3.92 2.60
C VAL A 35 -2.58 -3.23 1.58
N GLN A 36 -2.85 -1.97 1.81
CA GLN A 36 -3.56 -1.15 0.84
C GLN A 36 -2.55 -0.50 -0.10
N ASP A 37 -2.95 -0.31 -1.34
CA ASP A 37 -2.14 0.42 -2.30
C ASP A 37 -2.42 1.90 -2.15
N THR A 38 -1.57 2.74 -2.73
CA THR A 38 -1.74 4.18 -2.65
C THR A 38 -1.66 4.79 -4.05
N VAL A 39 -2.35 5.91 -4.21
CA VAL A 39 -2.28 6.69 -5.42
C VAL A 39 -1.82 8.08 -5.03
N SER A 40 -0.70 8.50 -5.57
CA SER A 40 -0.20 9.86 -5.39
C SER A 40 -0.66 10.68 -6.57
N VAL A 41 -1.27 11.81 -6.32
CA VAL A 41 -1.77 12.67 -7.38
C VAL A 41 -1.25 14.09 -7.16
N TYR A 42 -0.86 14.73 -8.24
CA TYR A 42 -0.18 16.02 -8.19
C TYR A 42 -0.96 17.06 -8.96
N GLY A 43 -0.81 18.31 -8.54
CA GLY A 43 -1.37 19.41 -9.30
C GLY A 43 -2.87 19.64 -9.13
N ILE A 44 -3.45 19.10 -8.07
CA ILE A 44 -4.87 19.32 -7.80
C ILE A 44 -5.05 19.93 -6.43
N THR A 45 -6.25 20.45 -6.17
CA THR A 45 -6.56 21.11 -4.90
C THR A 45 -7.05 20.10 -3.87
N GLU A 46 -7.04 20.52 -2.61
CA GLU A 46 -7.57 19.67 -1.56
C GLU A 46 -9.06 19.41 -1.74
N GLU A 47 -9.79 20.38 -2.26
CA GLU A 47 -11.20 20.17 -2.52
C GLU A 47 -11.43 19.06 -3.52
N ALA A 48 -10.60 19.01 -4.57
CA ALA A 48 -10.70 17.96 -5.55
C ALA A 48 -10.44 16.59 -4.94
N VAL A 49 -9.39 16.49 -4.11
CA VAL A 49 -9.06 15.25 -3.44
C VAL A 49 -10.18 14.83 -2.50
N ARG A 50 -10.71 15.78 -1.76
CA ARG A 50 -11.77 15.51 -0.80
C ARG A 50 -13.01 14.98 -1.48
N SER A 51 -13.29 15.44 -2.69
CA SER A 51 -14.47 15.01 -3.43
C SER A 51 -14.41 13.53 -3.81
N LEU A 52 -13.23 12.94 -3.78
CA LEU A 52 -13.07 11.52 -4.10
C LEU A 52 -13.51 10.60 -2.96
N GLN A 53 -13.70 11.16 -1.77
CA GLN A 53 -14.20 10.42 -0.60
C GLN A 53 -13.31 9.24 -0.22
N LYS A 54 -12.00 9.42 -0.34
CA LYS A 54 -11.02 8.42 0.08
C LYS A 54 -10.17 9.01 1.19
N ASP A 55 -9.57 8.13 1.97
CA ASP A 55 -8.57 8.58 2.93
C ASP A 55 -7.41 9.18 2.18
N TYR A 56 -6.98 10.36 2.60
CA TYR A 56 -5.89 11.03 1.91
C TYR A 56 -5.01 11.76 2.91
N LYS A 57 -3.80 12.07 2.47
CA LYS A 57 -2.92 12.91 3.26
C LYS A 57 -2.10 13.79 2.32
N LYS A 58 -1.64 14.91 2.85
CA LYS A 58 -0.80 15.82 2.10
C LYS A 58 0.61 15.24 2.00
N VAL A 59 1.17 15.28 0.81
CA VAL A 59 2.56 14.94 0.59
C VAL A 59 3.23 16.15 -0.04
N ARG A 60 4.53 16.07 -0.26
CA ARG A 60 5.31 17.24 -0.65
C ARG A 60 4.73 17.99 -1.84
N ASP A 61 4.43 17.28 -2.90
CA ASP A 61 4.01 17.89 -4.15
C ASP A 61 2.57 17.61 -4.53
N GLY A 62 1.82 16.96 -3.65
CA GLY A 62 0.46 16.59 -3.99
C GLY A 62 -0.24 15.90 -2.85
N TRP A 63 -1.05 14.92 -3.20
CA TRP A 63 -1.90 14.22 -2.24
C TRP A 63 -1.73 12.72 -2.43
N GLN A 64 -1.78 11.98 -1.35
CA GLN A 64 -1.68 10.53 -1.40
C GLN A 64 -3.00 9.94 -0.91
N LEU A 65 -3.60 9.11 -1.76
CA LEU A 65 -4.88 8.48 -1.47
C LEU A 65 -4.66 7.00 -1.19
N LYS A 66 -5.43 6.46 -0.27
CA LYS A 66 -5.39 5.03 -0.01
C LYS A 66 -6.49 4.33 -0.78
N VAL A 67 -6.15 3.26 -1.44
CA VAL A 67 -7.11 2.44 -2.17
C VAL A 67 -6.93 0.99 -1.77
N LYS A 68 -7.97 0.21 -1.94
CA LYS A 68 -7.95 -1.18 -1.52
C LYS A 68 -6.94 -1.99 -2.34
N ASN A 69 -6.90 -1.75 -3.64
CA ASN A 69 -5.97 -2.43 -4.53
C ASN A 69 -5.84 -1.60 -5.80
N THR A 70 -5.02 -2.08 -6.73
CA THR A 70 -4.79 -1.35 -7.97
C THR A 70 -6.02 -1.32 -8.86
N ALA A 71 -6.90 -2.29 -8.74
CA ALA A 71 -8.15 -2.27 -9.49
C ALA A 71 -9.04 -1.10 -9.06
N GLU A 72 -9.08 -0.83 -7.76
CA GLU A 72 -9.82 0.32 -7.26
C GLU A 72 -9.16 1.63 -7.73
N ALA A 73 -7.84 1.65 -7.77
CA ALA A 73 -7.12 2.82 -8.27
C ALA A 73 -7.48 3.09 -9.72
N THR A 74 -7.52 2.04 -10.54
CA THR A 74 -7.88 2.17 -11.94
C THR A 74 -9.29 2.73 -12.09
N LYS A 75 -10.23 2.19 -11.33
CA LYS A 75 -11.60 2.66 -11.37
C LYS A 75 -11.69 4.14 -11.03
N LEU A 76 -10.98 4.55 -9.99
CA LEU A 76 -10.97 5.92 -9.56
C LEU A 76 -10.42 6.84 -10.66
N ILE A 77 -9.34 6.42 -11.30
CA ILE A 77 -8.71 7.21 -12.36
C ILE A 77 -9.65 7.34 -13.56
N VAL A 78 -10.30 6.25 -13.93
CA VAL A 78 -11.20 6.24 -15.07
C VAL A 78 -12.42 7.13 -14.81
N GLU A 79 -12.91 7.15 -13.57
CA GLU A 79 -14.07 7.95 -13.22
C GLU A 79 -13.74 9.45 -13.12
N HIS A 80 -12.47 9.78 -12.86
CA HIS A 80 -12.06 11.17 -12.67
C HIS A 80 -10.82 11.51 -13.45
N PRO A 81 -10.85 11.33 -14.79
CA PRO A 81 -9.64 11.53 -15.58
C PRO A 81 -9.11 12.96 -15.51
N GLU A 82 -9.99 13.92 -15.26
CA GLU A 82 -9.56 15.32 -15.18
C GLU A 82 -8.68 15.59 -13.96
N LEU A 83 -8.76 14.75 -12.93
CA LEU A 83 -7.96 14.92 -11.73
C LEU A 83 -6.65 14.14 -11.77
N PHE A 84 -6.62 13.07 -12.52
CA PHE A 84 -5.46 12.18 -12.55
C PHE A 84 -4.64 12.40 -13.80
N ARG A 85 -4.14 13.61 -13.96
CA ARG A 85 -3.26 13.93 -15.09
C ARG A 85 -1.81 13.61 -14.77
N ASP A 86 -1.42 13.82 -13.51
CA ASP A 86 -0.07 13.55 -13.05
C ASP A 86 -0.22 12.75 -11.78
N TYR A 87 0.06 11.48 -11.85
CA TYR A 87 -0.18 10.61 -10.71
C TYR A 87 0.75 9.41 -10.75
N GLU A 88 0.80 8.71 -9.62
CA GLU A 88 1.61 7.51 -9.49
C GLU A 88 0.85 6.52 -8.61
N VAL A 89 0.78 5.27 -9.04
CA VAL A 89 0.16 4.21 -8.24
C VAL A 89 1.28 3.40 -7.61
N VAL A 90 1.27 3.32 -6.29
CA VAL A 90 2.32 2.62 -5.53
C VAL A 90 1.71 1.43 -4.83
N LYS A 91 2.23 0.25 -5.12
CA LYS A 91 1.78 -0.96 -4.48
C LYS A 91 2.54 -1.16 -3.18
N GLY A 92 1.84 -1.63 -2.15
CA GLY A 92 2.47 -1.88 -0.87
C GLY A 92 3.55 -2.95 -0.96
N GLY A 93 4.51 -2.88 -0.06
CA GLY A 93 5.64 -3.81 -0.06
C GLY A 93 5.49 -4.90 0.99
N MET A 94 6.41 -5.85 0.96
CA MET A 94 6.41 -6.94 1.94
C MET A 94 6.71 -6.47 3.35
N ASP A 95 7.44 -5.37 3.50
CA ASP A 95 7.64 -4.76 4.83
C ASP A 95 6.28 -4.45 5.45
N ASP A 96 5.39 -3.88 4.63
CA ASP A 96 4.07 -3.49 5.11
C ASP A 96 3.22 -4.71 5.46
N VAL A 97 3.39 -5.79 4.71
CA VAL A 97 2.70 -7.04 5.01
C VAL A 97 3.15 -7.55 6.37
N PHE A 98 4.46 -7.59 6.58
CA PHE A 98 5.00 -8.09 7.84
C PHE A 98 4.52 -7.25 9.01
N LEU A 99 4.52 -5.93 8.84
CA LEU A 99 4.06 -5.02 9.88
C LEU A 99 2.57 -5.24 10.17
N ALA A 100 1.76 -5.40 9.15
CA ALA A 100 0.33 -5.61 9.32
C ALA A 100 0.02 -6.93 10.02
N VAL A 101 0.78 -7.98 9.69
CA VAL A 101 0.54 -9.30 10.24
C VAL A 101 1.00 -9.39 11.69
N THR A 102 2.20 -8.88 11.97
CA THR A 102 2.78 -9.03 13.30
C THR A 102 2.45 -7.86 14.22
N GLY A 103 2.06 -6.73 13.66
CA GLY A 103 1.80 -5.54 14.46
C GLY A 103 3.04 -4.89 15.01
N LYS A 104 4.19 -5.20 14.44
CA LYS A 104 5.46 -4.65 14.92
C LYS A 104 6.06 -3.73 13.87
N ILE A 105 6.77 -2.72 14.34
CA ILE A 105 7.47 -1.81 13.46
C ILE A 105 8.85 -2.37 13.16
N LEU A 106 9.10 -2.59 11.87
CA LEU A 106 10.37 -3.15 11.46
C LEU A 106 11.50 -2.14 11.67
N GLY A 107 12.57 -2.64 12.20
CA GLY A 107 13.78 -1.85 12.39
C GLY A 107 13.66 -0.77 13.42
N GLY A 108 12.51 -0.46 13.85
CA GLY A 108 12.34 0.57 14.76
C GLY A 108 12.13 0.11 16.11
N GLY A 109 11.94 -0.65 16.41
CA GLY A 109 11.77 -0.99 17.55
C GLY A 109 11.37 -0.21 18.59
N HIS A 110 11.24 0.13 19.14
CA HIS A 110 10.99 0.74 20.17
C HIS A 110 9.77 0.58 20.58
N GLU A 111 9.59 0.06 20.82
CA GLU A 111 8.64 -0.12 21.23
C GLU A 111 8.55 0.01 22.03
#